data_f5112f2786eb9d0ebbbe8e90f020bc29
#
_entry.id   f5112f2786eb9d0ebbbe8e90f020bc29
#
_cell.length_a   1.000
_cell.length_b   1.000
_cell.length_c   1.000
_cell.angle_alpha   90.00
_cell.angle_beta   90.00
_cell.angle_gamma   90.00
#
_symmetry.space_group_name_H-M   'P 1'
#
loop_
_entity.id
_entity.type
_entity.pdbx_description
1 polymer ?
#
loop_
_entity_poly.entity_id
_entity_poly.type
_entity_poly.pdbx_seq_one_letter_code
_entity_poly.pdbx_strand_id
1 'polypeptide(L)'
;DPAKDIITFGNATDLPVEMKESDYINYMVWHRGIGIPAARNTTTEDFKEGKRLFSQIGCANCHRPTWTTGEDKIRDPYNRFSSDDTRMVHYPNQKIWPYTDLVQHRLFMKNDLRTGWCKTAPLWGRGLMQICAGHSDRLHDCRARNTLEAIMWHGCCSEGGKSDAHWAVENFRKLSKEQRQQVIKFVDSI
;
A
#
# COMPACT_ATOMS: atom_id res chain seq x y z
N ASP A 1 4.87 -19.01 -20.71
CA ASP A 1 5.11 -18.27 -21.96
C ASP A 1 3.92 -17.34 -22.20
N PRO A 2 4.09 -15.99 -22.13
CA PRO A 2 2.97 -15.03 -22.28
C PRO A 2 2.20 -15.18 -23.61
N ALA A 3 2.86 -15.61 -24.68
CA ALA A 3 2.22 -15.83 -25.95
C ALA A 3 1.30 -17.06 -25.93
N LYS A 4 1.68 -18.11 -25.20
CA LYS A 4 0.84 -19.29 -25.00
C LYS A 4 -0.34 -18.99 -24.08
N ASP A 5 -0.12 -18.19 -23.03
CA ASP A 5 -1.17 -17.78 -22.12
C ASP A 5 -2.25 -16.95 -22.82
N ILE A 6 -1.84 -16.01 -23.68
CA ILE A 6 -2.78 -15.23 -24.50
C ILE A 6 -3.58 -16.12 -25.46
N ILE A 7 -2.95 -17.11 -26.08
CA ILE A 7 -3.63 -18.05 -26.99
C ILE A 7 -4.61 -18.94 -26.21
N THR A 8 -4.23 -19.38 -25.02
CA THR A 8 -5.09 -20.19 -24.15
C THR A 8 -6.31 -19.40 -23.68
N PHE A 9 -6.12 -18.14 -23.31
CA PHE A 9 -7.22 -17.24 -22.89
C PHE A 9 -8.07 -16.74 -24.06
N GLY A 10 -7.56 -16.73 -25.28
CA GLY A 10 -8.32 -16.36 -26.48
C GLY A 10 -9.49 -17.30 -26.81
N ASN A 11 -9.45 -18.53 -26.30
CA ASN A 11 -10.53 -19.53 -26.42
C ASN A 11 -11.25 -19.75 -25.09
N ALA A 12 -11.32 -18.73 -24.25
CA ALA A 12 -11.83 -18.83 -22.89
C ALA A 12 -13.33 -19.17 -22.75
N THR A 13 -14.08 -19.21 -23.88
CA THR A 13 -15.50 -19.61 -23.87
C THR A 13 -15.73 -21.05 -23.42
N ASP A 14 -14.72 -21.90 -23.54
CA ASP A 14 -14.82 -23.34 -23.23
C ASP A 14 -14.16 -23.71 -21.89
N LEU A 15 -13.59 -22.72 -21.17
CA LEU A 15 -13.01 -22.97 -19.86
C LEU A 15 -14.11 -23.02 -18.78
N PRO A 16 -14.02 -23.94 -17.81
CA PRO A 16 -14.93 -23.94 -16.68
C PRO A 16 -14.82 -22.62 -15.92
N VAL A 17 -15.94 -22.10 -15.47
CA VAL A 17 -15.98 -20.89 -14.66
C VAL A 17 -15.22 -21.13 -13.35
N GLU A 18 -14.11 -20.43 -13.14
CA GLU A 18 -13.26 -20.57 -11.94
C GLU A 18 -13.98 -20.11 -10.67
N MET A 19 -14.84 -19.10 -10.79
CA MET A 19 -15.63 -18.55 -9.69
C MET A 19 -17.06 -18.27 -10.13
N LYS A 20 -18.04 -18.72 -9.35
CA LYS A 20 -19.45 -18.39 -9.61
C LYS A 20 -19.66 -16.89 -9.44
N GLU A 21 -20.55 -16.32 -10.25
CA GLU A 21 -20.89 -14.89 -10.19
C GLU A 21 -21.33 -14.45 -8.78
N SER A 22 -22.14 -15.25 -8.10
CA SER A 22 -22.56 -14.98 -6.73
C SER A 22 -21.38 -14.86 -5.76
N ASP A 23 -20.38 -15.72 -5.91
CA ASP A 23 -19.18 -15.72 -5.05
C ASP A 23 -18.31 -14.51 -5.34
N TYR A 24 -18.18 -14.13 -6.61
CA TYR A 24 -17.51 -12.91 -7.02
C TYR A 24 -18.16 -11.65 -6.41
N ILE A 25 -19.49 -11.53 -6.50
CA ILE A 25 -20.23 -10.43 -5.91
C ILE A 25 -20.05 -10.39 -4.39
N ASN A 26 -20.18 -11.53 -3.71
CA ASN A 26 -19.97 -11.64 -2.26
C ASN A 26 -18.54 -11.25 -1.87
N TYR A 27 -17.54 -11.65 -2.66
CA TYR A 27 -16.14 -11.25 -2.46
C TYR A 27 -15.98 -9.72 -2.57
N MET A 28 -16.60 -9.09 -3.57
CA MET A 28 -16.55 -7.64 -3.74
C MET A 28 -17.24 -6.90 -2.59
N VAL A 29 -18.39 -7.39 -2.11
CA VAL A 29 -19.08 -6.84 -0.94
C VAL A 29 -18.21 -6.93 0.30
N TRP A 30 -17.64 -8.11 0.55
CA TRP A 30 -16.74 -8.33 1.68
C TRP A 30 -15.51 -7.43 1.62
N HIS A 31 -14.88 -7.33 0.45
CA HIS A 31 -13.67 -6.51 0.26
C HIS A 31 -13.92 -5.03 0.56
N ARG A 32 -15.06 -4.52 0.15
CA ARG A 32 -15.46 -3.14 0.45
C ARG A 32 -15.81 -2.91 1.93
N GLY A 33 -16.25 -3.94 2.61
CA GLY A 33 -16.59 -3.90 4.04
C GLY A 33 -15.39 -4.03 4.98
N ILE A 34 -14.17 -4.28 4.47
CA ILE A 34 -12.98 -4.39 5.31
C ILE A 34 -12.69 -3.05 5.98
N GLY A 35 -12.71 -3.06 7.32
CA GLY A 35 -12.40 -1.88 8.13
C GLY A 35 -10.92 -1.51 8.06
N ILE A 36 -10.66 -0.20 8.10
CA ILE A 36 -9.31 0.34 8.20
C ILE A 36 -9.10 0.79 9.65
N PRO A 37 -8.02 0.32 10.32
CA PRO A 37 -7.74 0.73 11.69
C PRO A 37 -7.50 2.23 11.78
N ALA A 38 -8.01 2.86 12.84
CA ALA A 38 -7.69 4.23 13.15
C ALA A 38 -6.21 4.38 13.55
N ALA A 39 -5.61 5.52 13.22
CA ALA A 39 -4.28 5.86 13.69
C ALA A 39 -4.27 5.97 15.23
N ARG A 40 -3.20 5.49 15.83
CA ARG A 40 -3.01 5.43 17.29
C ARG A 40 -2.05 6.51 17.76
N ASN A 41 -2.10 6.83 19.06
CA ASN A 41 -1.15 7.75 19.69
C ASN A 41 -1.07 9.15 19.06
N THR A 42 -2.12 9.57 18.37
CA THR A 42 -2.13 10.79 17.53
C THR A 42 -1.91 12.09 18.31
N THR A 43 -2.11 12.07 19.62
CA THR A 43 -1.95 13.22 20.53
C THR A 43 -0.54 13.35 21.09
N THR A 44 0.29 12.30 20.98
CA THR A 44 1.66 12.32 21.53
C THR A 44 2.60 13.21 20.71
N GLU A 45 3.60 13.78 21.38
CA GLU A 45 4.64 14.58 20.70
C GLU A 45 5.45 13.72 19.73
N ASP A 46 5.74 12.47 20.06
CA ASP A 46 6.42 11.54 19.14
C ASP A 46 5.66 11.34 17.84
N PHE A 47 4.32 11.20 17.90
CA PHE A 47 3.49 11.09 16.70
C PHE A 47 3.52 12.36 15.86
N LYS A 48 3.35 13.51 16.50
CA LYS A 48 3.31 14.81 15.80
C LYS A 48 4.63 15.13 15.14
N GLU A 49 5.73 14.99 15.89
CA GLU A 49 7.07 15.24 15.37
C GLU A 49 7.46 14.20 14.30
N GLY A 50 7.17 12.92 14.53
CA GLY A 50 7.40 11.88 13.54
C GLY A 50 6.65 12.15 12.22
N LYS A 51 5.40 12.60 12.29
CA LYS A 51 4.61 13.01 11.11
C LYS A 51 5.25 14.21 10.38
N ARG A 52 5.71 15.20 11.13
CA ARG A 52 6.39 16.38 10.58
C ARG A 52 7.68 15.97 9.86
N LEU A 53 8.50 15.16 10.52
CA LEU A 53 9.76 14.64 9.97
C LEU A 53 9.54 13.76 8.75
N PHE A 54 8.54 12.88 8.77
CA PHE A 54 8.16 12.03 7.64
C PHE A 54 7.92 12.85 6.36
N SER A 55 7.25 13.99 6.50
CA SER A 55 7.05 14.91 5.38
C SER A 55 8.32 15.65 5.01
N GLN A 56 9.07 16.14 5.99
CA GLN A 56 10.28 16.93 5.79
C GLN A 56 11.39 16.16 5.07
N ILE A 57 11.60 14.90 5.42
CA ILE A 57 12.64 14.06 4.79
C ILE A 57 12.19 13.49 3.44
N GLY A 58 10.91 13.67 3.07
CA GLY A 58 10.39 13.38 1.74
C GLY A 58 9.66 12.07 1.56
N CYS A 59 9.43 11.29 2.61
CA CYS A 59 8.64 10.07 2.53
C CYS A 59 7.22 10.33 1.98
N ALA A 60 6.65 11.49 2.32
CA ALA A 60 5.32 11.90 1.88
C ALA A 60 5.19 12.16 0.36
N ASN A 61 6.29 12.19 -0.39
CA ASN A 61 6.23 12.38 -1.84
C ASN A 61 5.67 11.16 -2.57
N CYS A 62 6.02 9.96 -2.11
CA CYS A 62 5.44 8.70 -2.58
C CYS A 62 4.32 8.23 -1.63
N HIS A 63 4.55 8.26 -0.33
CA HIS A 63 3.53 7.96 0.68
C HIS A 63 2.65 9.19 0.93
N ARG A 64 1.94 9.62 -0.10
CA ARG A 64 1.02 10.77 -0.05
C ARG A 64 0.01 10.59 1.08
N PRO A 65 -0.08 11.55 2.04
CA PRO A 65 -0.85 11.33 3.26
C PRO A 65 -2.35 11.17 3.05
N THR A 66 -2.92 11.93 2.11
CA THR A 66 -4.39 12.04 2.03
C THR A 66 -4.91 11.96 0.61
N TRP A 67 -6.12 11.40 0.51
CA TRP A 67 -6.97 11.45 -0.66
C TRP A 67 -8.40 11.81 -0.25
N THR A 68 -9.18 12.26 -1.20
CA THR A 68 -10.64 12.31 -1.07
C THR A 68 -11.21 11.29 -2.04
N THR A 69 -12.07 10.40 -1.55
CA THR A 69 -12.77 9.46 -2.41
C THR A 69 -13.71 10.18 -3.36
N GLY A 70 -14.00 9.59 -4.50
CA GLY A 70 -14.93 10.13 -5.47
C GLY A 70 -16.40 9.98 -5.00
N GLU A 71 -17.33 10.11 -5.95
CA GLU A 71 -18.77 9.96 -5.69
C GLU A 71 -19.18 8.50 -5.36
N ASP A 72 -18.23 7.58 -5.40
CA ASP A 72 -18.44 6.15 -5.15
C ASP A 72 -19.44 5.49 -6.09
N LYS A 73 -19.42 5.88 -7.36
CA LYS A 73 -20.20 5.27 -8.44
C LYS A 73 -19.41 4.12 -9.03
N ILE A 74 -19.67 2.89 -8.55
CA ILE A 74 -19.09 1.70 -9.13
C ILE A 74 -19.94 1.27 -10.32
N ARG A 75 -19.27 1.06 -11.45
CA ARG A 75 -19.85 0.39 -12.61
C ARG A 75 -19.03 -0.83 -12.92
N ASP A 76 -19.61 -1.99 -12.70
CA ASP A 76 -19.07 -3.22 -13.26
C ASP A 76 -19.29 -3.21 -14.78
N PRO A 77 -18.24 -3.42 -15.61
CA PRO A 77 -18.37 -3.43 -17.07
C PRO A 77 -19.41 -4.44 -17.60
N TYR A 78 -19.68 -5.47 -16.83
CA TYR A 78 -20.63 -6.54 -17.16
C TYR A 78 -21.99 -6.37 -16.48
N ASN A 79 -22.20 -5.25 -15.80
CA ASN A 79 -23.48 -4.91 -15.16
C ASN A 79 -23.96 -5.91 -14.09
N ARG A 80 -23.03 -6.67 -13.49
CA ARG A 80 -23.32 -7.70 -12.47
C ARG A 80 -23.63 -7.11 -11.11
N PHE A 81 -23.11 -5.92 -10.82
CA PHE A 81 -23.42 -5.11 -9.64
C PHE A 81 -23.35 -3.62 -9.97
N SER A 82 -24.07 -2.82 -9.23
CA SER A 82 -24.05 -1.36 -9.35
C SER A 82 -23.77 -0.70 -8.00
N SER A 83 -23.53 0.60 -8.02
CA SER A 83 -23.45 1.40 -6.80
C SER A 83 -24.76 1.41 -5.99
N ASP A 84 -25.86 1.01 -6.60
CA ASP A 84 -27.16 0.95 -5.94
C ASP A 84 -27.42 -0.38 -5.23
N ASP A 85 -26.48 -1.33 -5.30
CA ASP A 85 -26.56 -2.59 -4.56
C ASP A 85 -26.50 -2.32 -3.05
N THR A 86 -27.60 -2.55 -2.36
CA THR A 86 -27.78 -2.27 -0.93
C THR A 86 -26.82 -3.05 -0.02
N ARG A 87 -26.17 -4.08 -0.55
CA ARG A 87 -25.12 -4.82 0.17
C ARG A 87 -23.77 -4.11 0.16
N MET A 88 -23.56 -3.17 -0.78
CA MET A 88 -22.30 -2.45 -0.92
C MET A 88 -22.17 -1.35 0.13
N VAL A 89 -21.02 -1.32 0.79
CA VAL A 89 -20.65 -0.18 1.65
C VAL A 89 -20.17 0.97 0.76
N HIS A 90 -20.65 2.16 1.01
CA HIS A 90 -20.33 3.36 0.25
C HIS A 90 -19.47 4.35 1.03
N TYR A 91 -18.50 4.96 0.34
CA TYR A 91 -17.54 5.90 0.93
C TYR A 91 -17.44 7.18 0.06
N PRO A 92 -18.56 7.86 -0.26
CA PRO A 92 -18.53 9.02 -1.16
C PRO A 92 -17.88 10.23 -0.50
N ASN A 93 -17.02 10.92 -1.23
CA ASN A 93 -16.44 12.20 -0.85
C ASN A 93 -15.77 12.23 0.55
N GLN A 94 -15.24 11.08 0.98
CA GLN A 94 -14.58 10.96 2.29
C GLN A 94 -13.10 11.27 2.18
N LYS A 95 -12.58 12.06 3.11
CA LYS A 95 -11.15 12.24 3.28
C LYS A 95 -10.56 11.03 3.99
N ILE A 96 -9.57 10.42 3.36
CA ILE A 96 -8.88 9.23 3.85
C ILE A 96 -7.37 9.47 3.95
N TRP A 97 -6.68 8.65 4.75
CA TRP A 97 -5.24 8.78 5.03
C TRP A 97 -4.47 7.48 4.74
N PRO A 98 -4.42 7.02 3.48
CA PRO A 98 -3.76 5.75 3.15
C PRO A 98 -2.24 5.83 3.10
N TYR A 99 -1.66 7.00 3.02
CA TYR A 99 -0.22 7.20 2.86
C TYR A 99 0.34 6.43 1.64
N THR A 100 -0.22 6.69 0.48
CA THR A 100 0.20 6.17 -0.82
C THR A 100 -0.19 7.13 -1.94
N ASP A 101 0.61 7.21 -2.98
CA ASP A 101 0.27 7.91 -4.24
C ASP A 101 -0.38 6.98 -5.27
N LEU A 102 -0.46 5.68 -4.98
CA LEU A 102 -0.96 4.61 -5.85
C LEU A 102 -0.11 4.38 -7.12
N VAL A 103 1.09 4.95 -7.19
CA VAL A 103 1.99 4.88 -8.33
C VAL A 103 3.10 3.84 -8.10
N GLN A 104 3.70 3.36 -9.17
CA GLN A 104 4.89 2.51 -9.10
C GLN A 104 6.16 3.38 -9.16
N HIS A 105 7.13 3.03 -8.30
CA HIS A 105 8.45 3.64 -8.25
C HIS A 105 9.54 2.58 -8.36
N ARG A 106 10.67 2.95 -8.93
CA ARG A 106 11.81 2.05 -9.10
C ARG A 106 12.60 1.95 -7.81
N LEU A 107 12.39 0.85 -7.08
CA LEU A 107 13.06 0.59 -5.81
C LEU A 107 14.10 -0.53 -5.92
N PHE A 108 14.27 -1.16 -7.09
CA PHE A 108 15.16 -2.30 -7.35
C PHE A 108 14.87 -3.51 -6.45
N MET A 109 13.70 -3.59 -5.86
CA MET A 109 13.27 -4.80 -5.18
C MET A 109 12.91 -5.85 -6.24
N LYS A 110 13.52 -7.02 -6.12
CA LYS A 110 13.18 -8.14 -7.00
C LYS A 110 11.85 -8.71 -6.54
N ASN A 111 10.93 -8.79 -7.47
CA ASN A 111 9.67 -9.52 -7.35
C ASN A 111 9.57 -10.51 -8.51
N ASP A 112 8.52 -11.31 -8.55
CA ASP A 112 8.32 -12.30 -9.61
C ASP A 112 8.20 -11.66 -11.01
N LEU A 113 7.81 -10.40 -11.09
CA LEU A 113 7.72 -9.63 -12.33
C LEU A 113 9.07 -9.10 -12.81
N ARG A 114 10.13 -9.23 -12.04
CA ARG A 114 11.53 -8.88 -12.38
C ARG A 114 11.77 -7.43 -12.80
N THR A 115 10.86 -6.52 -12.47
CA THR A 115 10.93 -5.16 -12.98
C THR A 115 11.69 -4.19 -12.07
N GLY A 116 11.85 -4.51 -10.80
CA GLY A 116 12.38 -3.59 -9.79
C GLY A 116 11.45 -2.40 -9.49
N TRP A 117 10.29 -2.32 -10.11
CA TRP A 117 9.25 -1.34 -9.85
C TRP A 117 8.27 -1.87 -8.83
N CYS A 118 7.93 -1.04 -7.85
CA CYS A 118 7.03 -1.40 -6.76
C CYS A 118 5.97 -0.33 -6.59
N LYS A 119 4.70 -0.74 -6.53
CA LYS A 119 3.61 0.16 -6.19
C LYS A 119 3.76 0.62 -4.74
N THR A 120 3.60 1.92 -4.49
CA THR A 120 3.59 2.46 -3.13
C THR A 120 2.47 1.81 -2.32
N ALA A 121 2.84 0.95 -1.37
CA ALA A 121 1.86 0.30 -0.51
C ALA A 121 1.25 1.30 0.47
N PRO A 122 -0.07 1.23 0.74
CA PRO A 122 -0.68 1.98 1.83
C PRO A 122 0.00 1.65 3.17
N LEU A 123 0.18 2.66 4.03
CA LEU A 123 0.80 2.46 5.34
C LEU A 123 -0.22 2.29 6.47
N TRP A 124 -1.49 2.62 6.24
CA TRP A 124 -2.52 2.46 7.27
C TRP A 124 -2.61 1.02 7.78
N GLY A 125 -2.71 0.86 9.10
CA GLY A 125 -2.79 -0.44 9.75
C GLY A 125 -1.47 -1.23 9.84
N ARG A 126 -0.39 -0.74 9.24
CA ARG A 126 0.88 -1.49 9.19
C ARG A 126 1.48 -1.80 10.56
N GLY A 127 1.34 -0.91 11.51
CA GLY A 127 1.84 -1.15 12.86
C GLY A 127 1.08 -2.23 13.65
N LEU A 128 -0.07 -2.70 13.13
CA LEU A 128 -0.85 -3.77 13.76
C LEU A 128 -0.50 -5.17 13.24
N MET A 129 0.32 -5.29 12.21
CA MET A 129 0.61 -6.59 11.60
C MET A 129 1.13 -7.63 12.59
N GLN A 130 2.01 -7.23 13.52
CA GLN A 130 2.54 -8.15 14.53
C GLN A 130 1.42 -8.71 15.43
N ILE A 131 0.42 -7.88 15.75
CA ILE A 131 -0.69 -8.30 16.60
C ILE A 131 -1.69 -9.16 15.82
N CYS A 132 -1.98 -8.79 14.58
CA CYS A 132 -3.02 -9.44 13.78
C CYS A 132 -2.53 -10.69 13.05
N ALA A 133 -1.27 -10.71 12.60
CA ALA A 133 -0.71 -11.74 11.73
C ALA A 133 0.48 -12.51 12.34
N GLY A 134 0.95 -12.12 13.52
CA GLY A 134 2.08 -12.76 14.18
C GLY A 134 3.46 -12.42 13.61
N HIS A 135 3.52 -11.55 12.60
CA HIS A 135 4.76 -11.10 11.98
C HIS A 135 4.69 -9.63 11.59
N SER A 136 5.83 -9.01 11.33
CA SER A 136 5.93 -7.60 10.95
C SER A 136 6.72 -7.36 9.67
N ASP A 137 6.75 -8.35 8.79
CA ASP A 137 7.47 -8.26 7.52
C ASP A 137 6.97 -7.10 6.66
N ARG A 138 7.89 -6.45 5.99
CA ARG A 138 7.66 -5.27 5.18
C ARG A 138 8.25 -5.45 3.79
N LEU A 139 7.84 -4.56 2.89
CA LEU A 139 8.13 -4.56 1.47
C LEU A 139 7.37 -5.65 0.71
N HIS A 140 7.42 -5.62 -0.63
CA HIS A 140 6.64 -6.53 -1.48
C HIS A 140 7.16 -7.98 -1.45
N ASP A 141 8.42 -8.17 -1.04
CA ASP A 141 9.10 -9.46 -0.97
C ASP A 141 9.44 -9.87 0.47
N CYS A 142 8.87 -9.20 1.46
CA CYS A 142 9.00 -9.49 2.89
C CYS A 142 10.45 -9.48 3.43
N ARG A 143 11.39 -8.81 2.71
CA ARG A 143 12.80 -8.79 3.11
C ARG A 143 13.11 -7.97 4.34
N ALA A 144 12.25 -7.01 4.70
CA ALA A 144 12.43 -6.16 5.86
C ALA A 144 11.60 -6.69 7.03
N ARG A 145 12.22 -6.88 8.18
CA ARG A 145 11.61 -7.44 9.41
C ARG A 145 10.90 -6.40 10.27
N ASN A 146 11.12 -5.12 10.00
CA ASN A 146 10.57 -3.99 10.76
C ASN A 146 10.60 -2.72 9.92
N THR A 147 10.01 -1.66 10.45
CA THR A 147 9.89 -0.36 9.78
C THR A 147 11.26 0.29 9.51
N LEU A 148 12.23 0.17 10.43
CA LEU A 148 13.58 0.70 10.20
C LEU A 148 14.25 0.03 9.00
N GLU A 149 14.22 -1.30 8.95
CA GLU A 149 14.78 -2.04 7.82
C GLU A 149 14.08 -1.69 6.51
N ALA A 150 12.75 -1.56 6.53
CA ALA A 150 12.01 -1.13 5.35
C ALA A 150 12.48 0.24 4.85
N ILE A 151 12.64 1.23 5.72
CA ILE A 151 13.17 2.54 5.36
C ILE A 151 14.57 2.41 4.74
N MET A 152 15.45 1.63 5.34
CA MET A 152 16.81 1.46 4.85
C MET A 152 16.88 0.77 3.49
N TRP A 153 16.02 -0.23 3.24
CA TRP A 153 15.92 -0.90 1.95
C TRP A 153 15.44 0.01 0.81
N HIS A 154 14.69 1.06 1.10
CA HIS A 154 14.32 2.08 0.09
C HIS A 154 15.53 2.81 -0.49
N GLY A 155 16.65 2.83 0.21
CA GLY A 155 17.90 3.42 -0.27
C GLY A 155 18.78 2.49 -1.09
N CYS A 156 18.32 1.26 -1.35
CA CYS A 156 19.09 0.27 -2.09
C CYS A 156 19.45 0.77 -3.48
N CYS A 157 20.62 0.36 -3.92
CA CYS A 157 21.13 0.65 -5.26
C CYS A 157 21.38 -0.68 -5.99
N SER A 158 21.28 -0.63 -7.31
CA SER A 158 21.70 -1.72 -8.20
C SER A 158 22.70 -1.20 -9.21
N GLU A 159 23.20 -2.07 -10.06
CA GLU A 159 24.01 -1.69 -11.23
C GLU A 159 23.30 -0.66 -12.13
N GLY A 160 21.95 -0.60 -12.07
CA GLY A 160 21.12 0.37 -12.79
C GLY A 160 21.00 1.75 -12.14
N GLY A 161 21.68 2.01 -11.01
CA GLY A 161 21.69 3.31 -10.32
C GLY A 161 20.98 3.33 -8.96
N LYS A 162 20.58 4.54 -8.54
CA LYS A 162 19.91 4.77 -7.26
C LYS A 162 18.41 4.55 -7.38
N SER A 163 17.79 4.08 -6.30
CA SER A 163 16.33 4.00 -6.21
C SER A 163 15.69 5.39 -6.23
N ASP A 164 14.42 5.47 -6.62
CA ASP A 164 13.67 6.73 -6.62
C ASP A 164 13.49 7.31 -5.21
N ALA A 165 13.60 6.47 -4.17
CA ALA A 165 13.52 6.89 -2.76
C ALA A 165 14.89 7.12 -2.08
N HIS A 166 16.01 6.94 -2.80
CA HIS A 166 17.35 7.02 -2.22
C HIS A 166 17.60 8.31 -1.43
N TRP A 167 17.20 9.45 -1.98
CA TRP A 167 17.39 10.74 -1.35
C TRP A 167 16.63 10.90 -0.03
N ALA A 168 15.44 10.31 0.10
CA ALA A 168 14.67 10.33 1.35
C ALA A 168 15.38 9.50 2.44
N VAL A 169 16.00 8.37 2.06
CA VAL A 169 16.80 7.57 2.99
C VAL A 169 18.04 8.32 3.44
N GLU A 170 18.72 9.03 2.55
CA GLU A 170 19.86 9.87 2.93
C GLU A 170 19.45 11.00 3.91
N ASN A 171 18.28 11.59 3.72
CA ASN A 171 17.73 12.55 4.67
C ASN A 171 17.38 11.89 6.02
N PHE A 172 16.79 10.71 6.01
CA PHE A 172 16.53 9.94 7.24
C PHE A 172 17.82 9.63 8.01
N ARG A 173 18.90 9.26 7.32
CA ARG A 173 20.21 9.00 7.95
C ARG A 173 20.80 10.20 8.68
N LYS A 174 20.52 11.42 8.20
CA LYS A 174 20.97 12.68 8.82
C LYS A 174 20.23 13.07 10.09
N LEU A 175 19.08 12.45 10.35
CA LEU A 175 18.31 12.68 11.58
C LEU A 175 19.06 12.17 12.81
N SER A 176 18.78 12.77 13.99
CA SER A 176 19.24 12.23 15.27
C SER A 176 18.62 10.84 15.53
N LYS A 177 19.15 10.12 16.51
CA LYS A 177 18.58 8.82 16.91
C LYS A 177 17.12 8.98 17.37
N GLU A 178 16.83 10.00 18.15
CA GLU A 178 15.49 10.31 18.66
C GLU A 178 14.54 10.62 17.51
N GLN A 179 14.96 11.46 16.58
CA GLN A 179 14.16 11.82 15.40
C GLN A 179 13.85 10.61 14.52
N ARG A 180 14.83 9.72 14.30
CA ARG A 180 14.59 8.47 13.56
C ARG A 180 13.56 7.61 14.26
N GLN A 181 13.64 7.50 15.60
CA GLN A 181 12.65 6.74 16.38
C GLN A 181 11.25 7.37 16.29
N GLN A 182 11.14 8.68 16.26
CA GLN A 182 9.85 9.38 16.10
C GLN A 182 9.23 9.09 14.73
N VAL A 183 10.02 9.09 13.65
CA VAL A 183 9.52 8.68 12.31
C VAL A 183 9.01 7.24 12.33
N ILE A 184 9.75 6.32 12.95
CA ILE A 184 9.35 4.90 13.05
C ILE A 184 8.06 4.77 13.86
N LYS A 185 7.98 5.40 15.04
CA LYS A 185 6.77 5.39 15.88
C LYS A 185 5.56 5.95 15.14
N PHE A 186 5.75 7.02 14.35
CA PHE A 186 4.69 7.56 13.53
C PHE A 186 4.17 6.53 12.52
N VAL A 187 5.06 5.91 11.73
CA VAL A 187 4.69 4.90 10.74
C VAL A 187 4.02 3.69 11.40
N ASP A 188 4.48 3.27 12.57
CA ASP A 188 3.89 2.15 13.31
C ASP A 188 2.57 2.52 14.01
N SER A 189 2.18 3.79 14.00
CA SER A 189 0.94 4.28 14.64
C SER A 189 -0.19 4.54 13.64
N ILE A 190 0.11 4.59 12.35
CA ILE A 190 -0.89 4.82 11.28
C ILE A 190 -1.39 3.53 10.67
#